data_12c153f63ffaf783a948f8ee1a2e57f9
#
_entry.id   12c153f63ffaf783a948f8ee1a2e57f9
#
_cell.length_a   1.000
_cell.length_b   1.000
_cell.length_c   1.000
_cell.angle_alpha   90.00
_cell.angle_beta   90.00
_cell.angle_gamma   90.00
#
_symmetry.space_group_name_H-M   'P 1'
#
loop_
_entity.id
_entity.type
_entity.pdbx_description
1 polymer ?
#
loop_
_entity_poly.entity_id
_entity_poly.type
_entity_poly.pdbx_seq_one_letter_code
_entity_poly.pdbx_strand_id
1 'polypeptide(L)'
;MKGRGALVLYVDYDGVLHHENVLWHPKIGAYLSAPDGFVLFQHAELLEQLLVPYPEVQIVLSTSWVRRNGCAKSAKQLRPALRSRVIGATFHSKMNEFEFSQKSRAMQVWEDVIKRQPRAWLALDDDWVDWPYWCLDRYVKTHPIEGLGNPTVQNEFAQKLQEMCK
;
A
#
# COMPACT_ATOMS: atom_id res chain seq x y z
N MET A 1 -11.33 8.79 -13.74
CA MET A 1 -10.74 7.85 -12.76
C MET A 1 -11.11 8.33 -11.36
N LYS A 2 -11.43 7.42 -10.44
CA LYS A 2 -11.71 7.78 -9.03
C LYS A 2 -10.46 8.35 -8.36
N GLY A 3 -10.61 9.31 -7.45
CA GLY A 3 -9.50 9.93 -6.69
C GLY A 3 -8.86 11.16 -7.34
N ARG A 4 -9.42 11.69 -8.42
CA ARG A 4 -8.96 12.96 -8.97
C ARG A 4 -9.20 14.08 -7.95
N GLY A 5 -8.14 14.85 -7.63
CA GLY A 5 -8.21 15.92 -6.63
C GLY A 5 -8.32 15.44 -5.18
N ALA A 6 -8.27 14.12 -4.93
CA ALA A 6 -8.30 13.56 -3.57
C ALA A 6 -6.92 13.51 -2.92
N LEU A 7 -6.90 13.27 -1.61
CA LEU A 7 -5.72 12.81 -0.88
C LEU A 7 -5.64 11.30 -1.03
N VAL A 8 -4.51 10.78 -1.53
CA VAL A 8 -4.36 9.35 -1.85
C VAL A 8 -3.17 8.75 -1.12
N LEU A 9 -3.43 7.64 -0.42
CA LEU A 9 -2.42 6.77 0.16
C LEU A 9 -2.28 5.51 -0.69
N TYR A 10 -1.12 5.30 -1.27
CA TYR A 10 -0.74 4.05 -1.93
C TYR A 10 -0.22 3.07 -0.88
N VAL A 11 -0.80 1.88 -0.81
CA VAL A 11 -0.49 0.90 0.23
C VAL A 11 -0.09 -0.44 -0.39
N ASP A 12 1.11 -0.91 -0.07
CA ASP A 12 1.48 -2.31 -0.25
C ASP A 12 1.05 -3.15 0.96
N TYR A 13 1.07 -4.48 0.82
CA TYR A 13 0.71 -5.41 1.89
C TYR A 13 1.93 -6.10 2.50
N ASP A 14 2.71 -6.79 1.66
CA ASP A 14 3.88 -7.55 2.09
C ASP A 14 4.99 -6.59 2.54
N GLY A 15 5.56 -6.79 3.72
CA GLY A 15 6.54 -5.88 4.29
C GLY A 15 5.95 -4.54 4.81
N VAL A 16 4.63 -4.37 4.79
CA VAL A 16 3.92 -3.16 5.24
C VAL A 16 2.90 -3.49 6.32
N LEU A 17 1.84 -4.23 5.97
CA LEU A 17 0.78 -4.62 6.90
C LEU A 17 1.07 -5.93 7.64
N HIS A 18 2.06 -6.66 7.18
CA HIS A 18 2.57 -7.91 7.76
C HIS A 18 3.99 -8.17 7.26
N HIS A 19 4.61 -9.25 7.75
CA HIS A 19 5.94 -9.69 7.34
C HIS A 19 6.02 -9.88 5.81
N GLU A 20 7.15 -9.53 5.18
CA GLU A 20 7.31 -9.58 3.71
C GLU A 20 7.19 -10.99 3.11
N ASN A 21 7.51 -12.02 3.89
CA ASN A 21 7.66 -13.38 3.39
C ASN A 21 6.32 -14.11 3.26
N VAL A 22 5.50 -13.68 2.31
CA VAL A 22 4.20 -14.27 1.97
C VAL A 22 4.37 -15.28 0.84
N LEU A 23 3.89 -16.50 1.07
CA LEU A 23 3.84 -17.57 0.09
C LEU A 23 2.39 -17.86 -0.30
N TRP A 24 2.23 -18.51 -1.45
CA TRP A 24 0.91 -18.83 -1.98
C TRP A 24 0.79 -20.33 -2.24
N HIS A 25 -0.28 -20.91 -1.71
CA HIS A 25 -0.59 -22.30 -1.92
C HIS A 25 -1.96 -22.47 -2.62
N PRO A 26 -2.10 -23.36 -3.61
CA PRO A 26 -3.33 -23.50 -4.40
C PRO A 26 -4.59 -23.78 -3.58
N LYS A 27 -4.46 -24.51 -2.45
CA LYS A 27 -5.60 -24.91 -1.62
C LYS A 27 -5.92 -23.94 -0.50
N ILE A 28 -4.90 -23.29 0.10
CA ILE A 28 -5.08 -22.44 1.30
C ILE A 28 -4.91 -20.95 1.04
N GLY A 29 -4.44 -20.56 -0.14
CA GLY A 29 -4.17 -19.17 -0.49
C GLY A 29 -2.86 -18.66 0.09
N ALA A 30 -2.83 -17.37 0.45
CA ALA A 30 -1.67 -16.73 1.04
C ALA A 30 -1.41 -17.21 2.47
N TYR A 31 -0.14 -17.40 2.79
CA TYR A 31 0.30 -17.70 4.16
C TYR A 31 1.69 -17.11 4.42
N LEU A 32 2.02 -16.86 5.67
CA LEU A 32 3.34 -16.39 6.06
C LEU A 32 4.32 -17.54 6.26
N SER A 33 5.51 -17.38 5.70
CA SER A 33 6.70 -18.15 6.06
C SER A 33 7.58 -17.28 6.95
N ALA A 34 7.22 -17.18 8.22
CA ALA A 34 7.83 -16.30 9.21
C ALA A 34 7.89 -17.01 10.58
N PRO A 35 8.71 -16.51 11.54
CA PRO A 35 8.70 -17.01 12.90
C PRO A 35 7.32 -16.91 13.57
N ASP A 36 7.13 -17.66 14.65
CA ASP A 36 5.92 -17.59 15.47
C ASP A 36 5.66 -16.16 15.95
N GLY A 37 4.38 -15.77 15.98
CA GLY A 37 3.95 -14.43 16.40
C GLY A 37 3.67 -13.48 15.24
N PHE A 38 4.09 -13.80 14.02
CA PHE A 38 3.67 -13.05 12.83
C PHE A 38 2.38 -13.62 12.25
N VAL A 39 1.46 -12.73 11.91
CA VAL A 39 0.20 -13.08 11.24
C VAL A 39 -0.09 -12.14 10.07
N LEU A 40 -0.85 -12.62 9.09
CA LEU A 40 -1.29 -11.78 7.97
C LEU A 40 -2.11 -10.59 8.48
N PHE A 41 -1.83 -9.39 7.90
CA PHE A 41 -2.52 -8.14 8.21
C PHE A 41 -2.46 -7.71 9.69
N GLN A 42 -1.43 -8.12 10.42
CA GLN A 42 -1.28 -7.78 11.85
C GLN A 42 -1.21 -6.27 12.12
N HIS A 43 -0.79 -5.46 11.14
CA HIS A 43 -0.69 -4.01 11.25
C HIS A 43 -1.85 -3.25 10.59
N ALA A 44 -2.88 -3.95 10.12
CA ALA A 44 -4.04 -3.30 9.50
C ALA A 44 -4.82 -2.42 10.49
N GLU A 45 -4.96 -2.86 11.74
CA GLU A 45 -5.59 -2.05 12.78
C GLU A 45 -4.80 -0.79 13.10
N LEU A 46 -3.48 -0.89 13.13
CA LEU A 46 -2.59 0.27 13.34
C LEU A 46 -2.75 1.29 12.20
N LEU A 47 -2.79 0.85 10.94
CA LEU A 47 -3.04 1.73 9.80
C LEU A 47 -4.42 2.41 9.93
N GLU A 48 -5.44 1.65 10.34
CA GLU A 48 -6.78 2.17 10.57
C GLU A 48 -6.76 3.29 11.62
N GLN A 49 -6.08 3.07 12.76
CA GLN A 49 -5.95 4.05 13.84
C GLN A 49 -5.20 5.31 13.39
N LEU A 50 -4.11 5.18 12.65
CA LEU A 50 -3.34 6.31 12.10
C LEU A 50 -4.15 7.15 11.10
N LEU A 51 -5.11 6.54 10.41
CA LEU A 51 -5.98 7.21 9.45
C LEU A 51 -7.28 7.81 10.07
N VAL A 52 -7.57 7.53 11.34
CA VAL A 52 -8.78 8.08 12.01
C VAL A 52 -8.89 9.60 11.91
N PRO A 53 -7.80 10.40 12.14
CA PRO A 53 -7.88 11.85 12.04
C PRO A 53 -8.08 12.38 10.61
N TYR A 54 -7.95 11.53 9.61
CA TYR A 54 -7.93 11.91 8.19
C TYR A 54 -8.99 11.12 7.39
N PRO A 55 -10.28 11.38 7.62
CA PRO A 55 -11.36 10.62 6.98
C PRO A 55 -11.40 10.78 5.45
N GLU A 56 -10.86 11.86 4.92
CA GLU A 56 -10.81 12.18 3.49
C GLU A 56 -9.73 11.43 2.73
N VAL A 57 -8.75 10.82 3.40
CA VAL A 57 -7.69 10.05 2.74
C VAL A 57 -8.25 8.77 2.14
N GLN A 58 -8.08 8.63 0.84
CA GLN A 58 -8.48 7.46 0.06
C GLN A 58 -7.29 6.52 -0.16
N ILE A 59 -7.56 5.23 -0.32
CA ILE A 59 -6.52 4.21 -0.49
C ILE A 59 -6.52 3.71 -1.93
N VAL A 60 -5.33 3.60 -2.51
CA VAL A 60 -5.04 2.87 -3.74
C VAL A 60 -4.12 1.70 -3.41
N LEU A 61 -4.51 0.49 -3.77
CA LEU A 61 -3.72 -0.70 -3.53
C LEU A 61 -2.54 -0.76 -4.50
N SER A 62 -1.33 -0.79 -3.95
CA SER A 62 -0.07 -0.89 -4.69
C SER A 62 0.64 -2.20 -4.34
N THR A 63 -0.06 -3.30 -4.42
CA THR A 63 0.40 -4.62 -3.98
C THR A 63 0.31 -5.67 -5.07
N SER A 64 1.23 -6.63 -5.06
CA SER A 64 1.23 -7.78 -5.96
C SER A 64 -0.02 -8.67 -5.80
N TRP A 65 -0.70 -8.60 -4.67
CA TRP A 65 -1.95 -9.33 -4.43
C TRP A 65 -3.02 -8.99 -5.45
N VAL A 66 -3.03 -7.74 -5.96
CA VAL A 66 -4.02 -7.31 -6.96
C VAL A 66 -3.83 -8.01 -8.30
N ARG A 67 -2.59 -8.28 -8.71
CA ARG A 67 -2.32 -9.04 -9.94
C ARG A 67 -2.83 -10.48 -9.84
N ARG A 68 -2.72 -11.09 -8.67
CA ARG A 68 -3.16 -12.47 -8.42
C ARG A 68 -4.67 -12.59 -8.22
N ASN A 69 -5.28 -11.69 -7.46
CA ASN A 69 -6.65 -11.83 -6.97
C ASN A 69 -7.63 -10.79 -7.51
N GLY A 70 -7.13 -9.73 -8.16
CA GLY A 70 -7.90 -8.55 -8.50
C GLY A 70 -8.09 -7.59 -7.32
N CYS A 71 -8.44 -6.35 -7.63
CA CYS A 71 -8.59 -5.28 -6.64
C CYS A 71 -9.66 -5.59 -5.58
N ALA A 72 -10.84 -6.07 -6.00
CA ALA A 72 -11.95 -6.32 -5.07
C ALA A 72 -11.63 -7.40 -4.03
N LYS A 73 -11.02 -8.52 -4.44
CA LYS A 73 -10.63 -9.60 -3.53
C LYS A 73 -9.48 -9.18 -2.62
N SER A 74 -8.53 -8.41 -3.14
CA SER A 74 -7.43 -7.86 -2.33
C SER A 74 -7.93 -6.88 -1.29
N ALA A 75 -8.86 -5.98 -1.64
CA ALA A 75 -9.49 -5.05 -0.71
C ALA A 75 -10.29 -5.77 0.40
N LYS A 76 -10.88 -6.92 0.12
CA LYS A 76 -11.61 -7.73 1.11
C LYS A 76 -10.72 -8.28 2.24
N GLN A 77 -9.41 -8.33 2.05
CA GLN A 77 -8.46 -8.70 3.10
C GLN A 77 -8.35 -7.62 4.19
N LEU A 78 -8.67 -6.39 3.84
CA LEU A 78 -8.63 -5.28 4.78
C LEU A 78 -9.86 -5.24 5.69
N ARG A 79 -9.68 -4.71 6.89
CA ARG A 79 -10.75 -4.37 7.82
C ARG A 79 -11.78 -3.46 7.14
N PRO A 80 -13.08 -3.53 7.53
CA PRO A 80 -14.14 -2.77 6.84
C PRO A 80 -13.87 -1.27 6.72
N ALA A 81 -13.32 -0.62 7.76
CA ALA A 81 -13.02 0.81 7.74
C ALA A 81 -11.91 1.18 6.75
N LEU A 82 -10.87 0.35 6.61
CA LEU A 82 -9.85 0.54 5.58
C LEU A 82 -10.39 0.23 4.19
N ARG A 83 -11.12 -0.87 4.06
CA ARG A 83 -11.71 -1.31 2.79
C ARG A 83 -12.64 -0.25 2.20
N SER A 84 -13.41 0.46 3.01
CA SER A 84 -14.31 1.52 2.56
C SER A 84 -13.58 2.71 1.93
N ARG A 85 -12.29 2.90 2.25
CA ARG A 85 -11.43 3.94 1.68
C ARG A 85 -10.80 3.54 0.34
N VAL A 86 -10.84 2.25 -0.03
CA VAL A 86 -10.19 1.74 -1.26
C VAL A 86 -10.97 2.19 -2.49
N ILE A 87 -10.30 2.95 -3.35
CA ILE A 87 -10.87 3.50 -4.60
C ILE A 87 -10.34 2.83 -5.87
N GLY A 88 -9.34 1.98 -5.74
CA GLY A 88 -8.73 1.26 -6.87
C GLY A 88 -7.37 0.69 -6.53
N ALA A 89 -6.63 0.34 -7.56
CA ALA A 89 -5.28 -0.20 -7.47
C ALA A 89 -4.41 0.36 -8.59
N THR A 90 -3.08 0.24 -8.45
CA THR A 90 -2.12 0.60 -9.51
C THR A 90 -2.21 -0.33 -10.71
N PHE A 91 -2.56 -1.60 -10.49
CA PHE A 91 -2.82 -2.59 -11.54
C PHE A 91 -4.31 -2.84 -11.75
N HIS A 92 -4.71 -3.00 -12.99
CA HIS A 92 -6.07 -3.48 -13.35
C HIS A 92 -6.01 -4.42 -14.56
N SER A 93 -7.03 -5.26 -14.73
CA SER A 93 -7.10 -6.37 -15.68
C SER A 93 -6.99 -5.98 -17.16
N LYS A 94 -7.14 -4.70 -17.51
CA LYS A 94 -6.94 -4.19 -18.88
C LYS A 94 -5.49 -3.85 -19.20
N MET A 95 -4.59 -3.87 -18.19
CA MET A 95 -3.17 -3.66 -18.39
C MET A 95 -2.50 -4.95 -18.82
N ASN A 96 -1.40 -4.83 -19.58
CA ASN A 96 -0.51 -5.95 -19.83
C ASN A 96 0.24 -6.28 -18.52
N GLU A 97 -0.03 -7.45 -17.96
CA GLU A 97 0.55 -7.88 -16.67
C GLU A 97 2.06 -8.01 -16.74
N PHE A 98 2.59 -8.55 -17.85
CA PHE A 98 4.03 -8.71 -18.02
C PHE A 98 4.73 -7.35 -18.05
N GLU A 99 4.27 -6.41 -18.87
CA GLU A 99 4.84 -5.05 -18.94
C GLU A 99 4.73 -4.32 -17.59
N PHE A 100 3.60 -4.46 -16.91
CA PHE A 100 3.42 -3.89 -15.58
C PHE A 100 4.42 -4.46 -14.57
N SER A 101 4.65 -5.77 -14.59
CA SER A 101 5.55 -6.47 -13.67
C SER A 101 7.03 -6.12 -13.87
N GLN A 102 7.42 -5.65 -15.07
CA GLN A 102 8.79 -5.20 -15.34
C GLN A 102 9.10 -3.81 -14.76
N LYS A 103 8.09 -3.06 -14.36
CA LYS A 103 8.27 -1.74 -13.76
C LYS A 103 8.57 -1.86 -12.28
N SER A 104 9.46 -0.99 -11.78
CA SER A 104 9.66 -0.83 -10.35
C SER A 104 8.37 -0.37 -9.65
N ARG A 105 8.26 -0.59 -8.38
CA ARG A 105 7.12 -0.13 -7.58
C ARG A 105 6.95 1.38 -7.69
N ALA A 106 8.05 2.12 -7.63
CA ALA A 106 8.03 3.57 -7.80
C ALA A 106 7.39 4.00 -9.13
N MET A 107 7.74 3.32 -10.23
CA MET A 107 7.13 3.59 -11.54
C MET A 107 5.65 3.23 -11.60
N GLN A 108 5.26 2.09 -11.01
CA GLN A 108 3.85 1.66 -10.95
C GLN A 108 3.00 2.71 -10.22
N VAL A 109 3.48 3.22 -9.10
CA VAL A 109 2.80 4.28 -8.33
C VAL A 109 2.78 5.58 -9.12
N TRP A 110 3.91 6.00 -9.69
CA TRP A 110 4.02 7.26 -10.42
C TRP A 110 3.10 7.32 -11.64
N GLU A 111 3.02 6.25 -12.42
CA GLU A 111 2.10 6.17 -13.55
C GLU A 111 0.63 6.29 -13.13
N ASP A 112 0.26 5.71 -11.98
CA ASP A 112 -1.08 5.87 -11.43
C ASP A 112 -1.33 7.30 -10.95
N VAL A 113 -0.33 7.93 -10.31
CA VAL A 113 -0.40 9.35 -9.89
C VAL A 113 -0.66 10.25 -11.10
N ILE A 114 0.09 10.07 -12.21
CA ILE A 114 -0.10 10.86 -13.44
C ILE A 114 -1.52 10.70 -13.98
N LYS A 115 -2.03 9.47 -14.01
CA LYS A 115 -3.36 9.17 -14.55
C LYS A 115 -4.48 9.63 -13.61
N ARG A 116 -4.29 9.44 -12.30
CA ARG A 116 -5.30 9.73 -11.27
C ARG A 116 -5.39 11.20 -10.94
N GLN A 117 -4.28 11.92 -10.98
CA GLN A 117 -4.16 13.34 -10.64
C GLN A 117 -4.73 13.65 -9.23
N PRO A 118 -4.23 12.99 -8.18
CA PRO A 118 -4.59 13.34 -6.81
C PRO A 118 -4.12 14.76 -6.46
N ARG A 119 -4.77 15.40 -5.48
CA ARG A 119 -4.33 16.69 -4.93
C ARG A 119 -2.98 16.56 -4.22
N ALA A 120 -2.84 15.50 -3.43
CA ALA A 120 -1.60 15.07 -2.83
C ALA A 120 -1.62 13.55 -2.64
N TRP A 121 -0.44 12.96 -2.49
CA TRP A 121 -0.31 11.52 -2.33
C TRP A 121 0.87 11.15 -1.43
N LEU A 122 0.78 9.97 -0.83
CA LEU A 122 1.82 9.34 -0.03
C LEU A 122 1.87 7.85 -0.38
N ALA A 123 3.05 7.25 -0.44
CA ALA A 123 3.21 5.82 -0.63
C ALA A 123 3.82 5.16 0.61
N LEU A 124 3.29 4.01 0.97
CA LEU A 124 3.73 3.18 2.10
C LEU A 124 4.12 1.81 1.54
N ASP A 125 5.42 1.53 1.47
CA ASP A 125 5.98 0.38 0.76
C ASP A 125 7.34 -0.01 1.35
N ASP A 126 7.73 -1.28 1.31
CA ASP A 126 9.06 -1.73 1.71
C ASP A 126 10.06 -1.74 0.55
N ASP A 127 9.58 -1.71 -0.69
CA ASP A 127 10.42 -1.63 -1.89
C ASP A 127 10.95 -0.21 -2.08
N TRP A 128 12.25 -0.04 -1.97
CA TRP A 128 12.96 1.25 -2.05
C TRP A 128 13.56 1.54 -3.43
N VAL A 129 13.44 0.59 -4.38
CA VAL A 129 14.11 0.68 -5.69
C VAL A 129 13.44 1.74 -6.56
N ASP A 130 14.26 2.54 -7.23
CA ASP A 130 13.88 3.56 -8.22
C ASP A 130 12.99 4.71 -7.71
N TRP A 131 12.85 4.89 -6.39
CA TRP A 131 12.18 6.08 -5.89
C TRP A 131 13.03 7.32 -6.15
N PRO A 132 12.57 8.27 -6.99
CA PRO A 132 13.33 9.47 -7.28
C PRO A 132 13.50 10.34 -6.02
N TYR A 133 14.65 10.99 -5.91
CA TYR A 133 14.95 11.83 -4.74
C TYR A 133 13.91 12.95 -4.51
N TRP A 134 13.32 13.48 -5.58
CA TRP A 134 12.32 14.56 -5.51
C TRP A 134 10.97 14.13 -4.93
N CYS A 135 10.69 12.82 -4.78
CA CYS A 135 9.47 12.32 -4.19
C CYS A 135 9.68 11.59 -2.85
N LEU A 136 10.86 11.69 -2.25
CA LEU A 136 11.15 11.02 -0.96
C LEU A 136 10.32 11.58 0.20
N ASP A 137 9.82 12.80 0.09
CA ASP A 137 8.83 13.39 1.00
C ASP A 137 7.44 12.73 0.88
N ARG A 138 7.18 12.02 -0.22
CA ARG A 138 5.93 11.31 -0.53
C ARG A 138 6.04 9.80 -0.48
N TYR A 139 7.11 9.30 0.12
CA TYR A 139 7.37 7.88 0.27
C TYR A 139 7.81 7.57 1.70
N VAL A 140 7.21 6.56 2.29
CA VAL A 140 7.61 5.99 3.58
C VAL A 140 8.07 4.56 3.34
N LYS A 141 9.37 4.34 3.51
CA LYS A 141 9.96 3.00 3.46
C LYS A 141 9.63 2.26 4.75
N THR A 142 8.91 1.16 4.65
CA THR A 142 8.65 0.30 5.80
C THR A 142 9.79 -0.69 6.04
N HIS A 143 9.79 -1.29 7.24
CA HIS A 143 10.72 -2.35 7.57
C HIS A 143 10.15 -3.69 7.06
N PRO A 144 10.90 -4.48 6.26
CA PRO A 144 10.34 -5.67 5.59
C PRO A 144 9.80 -6.73 6.58
N ILE A 145 10.37 -6.84 7.77
CA ILE A 145 9.94 -7.78 8.81
C ILE A 145 8.87 -7.16 9.69
N GLU A 146 9.12 -5.98 10.26
CA GLU A 146 8.24 -5.31 11.22
C GLU A 146 7.14 -4.46 10.54
N GLY A 147 7.28 -4.18 9.25
CA GLY A 147 6.33 -3.38 8.49
C GLY A 147 6.06 -2.03 9.14
N LEU A 148 4.79 -1.63 9.15
CA LEU A 148 4.29 -0.45 9.87
C LEU A 148 4.38 -0.60 11.39
N GLY A 149 4.59 -1.80 11.92
CA GLY A 149 4.81 -2.05 13.35
C GLY A 149 6.09 -1.43 13.90
N ASN A 150 7.08 -1.12 13.05
CA ASN A 150 8.31 -0.45 13.47
C ASN A 150 8.03 0.99 13.95
N PRO A 151 8.42 1.38 15.18
CA PRO A 151 8.09 2.70 15.74
C PRO A 151 8.64 3.88 14.93
N THR A 152 9.82 3.75 14.34
CA THR A 152 10.43 4.79 13.50
C THR A 152 9.60 5.00 12.24
N VAL A 153 9.15 3.91 11.61
CA VAL A 153 8.26 3.95 10.44
C VAL A 153 6.92 4.60 10.78
N GLN A 154 6.33 4.26 11.94
CA GLN A 154 5.07 4.86 12.40
C GLN A 154 5.20 6.37 12.56
N ASN A 155 6.28 6.84 13.18
CA ASN A 155 6.53 8.28 13.38
C ASN A 155 6.72 9.01 12.05
N GLU A 156 7.51 8.46 11.13
CA GLU A 156 7.72 9.03 9.80
C GLU A 156 6.39 9.08 9.01
N PHE A 157 5.63 7.99 9.04
CA PHE A 157 4.34 7.92 8.37
C PHE A 157 3.35 8.94 8.94
N ALA A 158 3.22 9.04 10.27
CA ALA A 158 2.33 9.99 10.92
C ALA A 158 2.69 11.45 10.56
N GLN A 159 3.99 11.79 10.53
CA GLN A 159 4.46 13.11 10.16
C GLN A 159 4.12 13.43 8.69
N LYS A 160 4.49 12.55 7.76
CA LYS A 160 4.23 12.76 6.32
C LYS A 160 2.74 12.77 6.00
N LEU A 161 1.94 11.96 6.69
CA LEU A 161 0.48 11.97 6.57
C LEU A 161 -0.12 13.30 7.01
N GLN A 162 0.34 13.84 8.14
CA GLN A 162 -0.07 15.16 8.62
C GLN A 162 0.30 16.25 7.61
N GLU A 163 1.50 16.21 7.04
CA GLU A 163 1.96 17.16 6.03
C GLU A 163 1.13 17.08 4.74
N MET A 164 0.81 15.88 4.29
CA MET A 164 -0.03 15.65 3.11
C MET A 164 -1.44 16.22 3.28
N CYS A 165 -1.96 16.23 4.51
CA CYS A 165 -3.35 16.61 4.82
C CYS A 165 -3.52 18.11 5.21
N LYS A 166 -2.44 18.90 5.20
CA LYS A 166 -2.49 20.36 5.35
C LYS A 166 -2.97 21.03 4.06
#